data_c58cb9988b86feb96b678203ffd3a13d
#
_entry.id   c58cb9988b86feb96b678203ffd3a13d
#
_cell.length_a   1.000
_cell.length_b   1.000
_cell.length_c   1.000
_cell.angle_alpha   90.00
_cell.angle_beta   90.00
_cell.angle_gamma   90.00
#
_symmetry.space_group_name_H-M   'P 1'
#
loop_
_entity.id
_entity.type
_entity.pdbx_description
1 polymer ?
#
loop_
_entity_poly.entity_id
_entity_poly.type
_entity_poly.pdbx_seq_one_letter_code
_entity_poly.pdbx_strand_id
1 'polypeptide(L)'
;FGFVYRLGELYRRLPFPSPVYYINRKMAYILQEYLLRHPADVIITPHLYPAEIITNMKKMGMEVPPSIFVATDYACIPFTEETDCDDVVIPSEKLIPEFRKYGIPKEKLYPLGIPTADTGVERISPEEAKRQLGLDSAKEYLLIAGGSMGAGALEEVVEILYRVRSLHKCKLIMVCGNNQQLYSRLQKRYADKIE
;
A
#
# COMPACT_ATOMS: atom_id res chain seq x y z
N PHE A 1 -10.92 -7.98 1.54
CA PHE A 1 -9.49 -7.95 1.15
C PHE A 1 -8.79 -9.29 1.47
N GLY A 2 -8.91 -9.84 2.69
CA GLY A 2 -8.23 -11.09 3.07
C GLY A 2 -8.57 -12.33 2.24
N PHE A 3 -9.78 -12.42 1.69
CA PHE A 3 -10.17 -13.54 0.82
C PHE A 3 -9.48 -13.48 -0.54
N VAL A 4 -9.42 -12.30 -1.16
CA VAL A 4 -8.76 -12.10 -2.46
C VAL A 4 -7.25 -12.36 -2.34
N TYR A 5 -6.63 -11.91 -1.25
CA TYR A 5 -5.23 -12.18 -0.98
C TYR A 5 -4.94 -13.68 -0.83
N ARG A 6 -5.77 -14.39 -0.04
CA ARG A 6 -5.64 -15.87 0.12
C ARG A 6 -5.84 -16.62 -1.20
N LEU A 7 -6.75 -16.16 -2.03
CA LEU A 7 -6.96 -16.73 -3.36
C LEU A 7 -5.73 -16.49 -4.26
N GLY A 8 -5.12 -15.30 -4.19
CA GLY A 8 -3.87 -14.98 -4.88
C GLY A 8 -2.71 -15.88 -4.43
N GLU A 9 -2.55 -16.10 -3.11
CA GLU A 9 -1.53 -17.00 -2.56
C GLU A 9 -1.75 -18.46 -2.99
N LEU A 10 -2.99 -18.89 -3.12
CA LEU A 10 -3.30 -20.23 -3.64
C LEU A 10 -2.96 -20.32 -5.12
N TYR A 11 -3.31 -19.27 -5.89
CA TYR A 11 -3.07 -19.23 -7.33
C TYR A 11 -1.58 -19.20 -7.67
N ARG A 12 -0.76 -18.49 -6.88
CA ARG A 12 0.71 -18.43 -6.99
C ARG A 12 1.39 -19.82 -7.03
N ARG A 13 0.72 -20.87 -6.53
CA ARG A 13 1.23 -22.26 -6.55
C ARG A 13 0.98 -22.99 -7.87
N LEU A 14 0.22 -22.38 -8.76
CA LEU A 14 -0.10 -22.98 -10.07
C LEU A 14 1.03 -22.71 -11.06
N PRO A 15 1.29 -23.62 -12.02
CA PRO A 15 2.40 -23.51 -12.95
C PRO A 15 2.13 -22.62 -14.16
N PHE A 16 1.13 -21.73 -14.10
CA PHE A 16 0.76 -20.85 -15.19
C PHE A 16 0.47 -19.44 -14.70
N PRO A 17 0.66 -18.41 -15.56
CA PRO A 17 0.45 -17.02 -15.20
C PRO A 17 -0.97 -16.73 -14.74
N SER A 18 -1.13 -15.69 -13.92
CA SER A 18 -2.41 -15.27 -13.38
C SER A 18 -3.41 -14.83 -14.45
N PRO A 19 -4.73 -14.89 -14.20
CA PRO A 19 -5.71 -14.30 -15.09
C PRO A 19 -5.45 -12.82 -15.36
N VAL A 20 -4.90 -12.11 -14.38
CA VAL A 20 -4.55 -10.68 -14.47
C VAL A 20 -3.46 -10.47 -15.51
N TYR A 21 -2.47 -11.35 -15.58
CA TYR A 21 -1.43 -11.33 -16.61
C TYR A 21 -2.03 -11.37 -18.03
N TYR A 22 -3.01 -12.25 -18.28
CA TYR A 22 -3.64 -12.36 -19.60
C TYR A 22 -4.54 -11.16 -19.94
N ILE A 23 -5.22 -10.60 -18.96
CA ILE A 23 -6.03 -9.37 -19.13
C ILE A 23 -5.11 -8.21 -19.50
N ASN A 24 -4.01 -8.06 -18.79
CA ASN A 24 -3.04 -7.00 -18.99
C ASN A 24 -2.30 -7.09 -20.34
N ARG A 25 -2.26 -8.26 -20.97
CA ARG A 25 -1.66 -8.44 -22.30
C ARG A 25 -2.30 -7.54 -23.37
N LYS A 26 -3.61 -7.31 -23.30
CA LYS A 26 -4.31 -6.39 -24.24
C LYS A 26 -3.90 -4.94 -24.01
N MET A 27 -3.59 -4.58 -22.78
CA MET A 27 -3.17 -3.23 -22.41
C MET A 27 -1.77 -2.90 -22.92
N ALA A 28 -0.93 -3.91 -23.22
CA ALA A 28 0.40 -3.72 -23.77
C ALA A 28 0.39 -2.92 -25.08
N TYR A 29 -0.56 -3.22 -25.99
CA TYR A 29 -0.69 -2.48 -27.24
C TYR A 29 -1.10 -1.02 -27.02
N ILE A 30 -1.98 -0.76 -26.06
CA ILE A 30 -2.43 0.59 -25.73
C ILE A 30 -1.28 1.40 -25.14
N LEU A 31 -0.49 0.80 -24.25
CA LEU A 31 0.67 1.46 -23.66
C LEU A 31 1.76 1.70 -24.71
N GLN A 32 1.98 0.75 -25.63
CA GLN A 32 2.93 0.95 -26.74
C GLN A 32 2.51 2.13 -27.61
N GLU A 33 1.25 2.20 -28.02
CA GLU A 33 0.75 3.32 -28.81
C GLU A 33 0.89 4.66 -28.09
N TYR A 34 0.66 4.66 -26.79
CA TYR A 34 0.84 5.84 -25.95
C TYR A 34 2.32 6.28 -25.91
N LEU A 35 3.25 5.34 -25.67
CA LEU A 35 4.69 5.62 -25.59
C LEU A 35 5.26 6.09 -26.95
N LEU A 36 4.75 5.60 -28.07
CA LEU A 36 5.13 6.10 -29.40
C LEU A 36 4.76 7.57 -29.60
N ARG A 37 3.69 8.03 -28.98
CA ARG A 37 3.25 9.44 -29.05
C ARG A 37 3.86 10.30 -27.93
N HIS A 38 4.21 9.66 -26.81
CA HIS A 38 4.77 10.29 -25.62
C HIS A 38 6.01 9.54 -25.18
N PRO A 39 7.16 9.75 -25.85
CA PRO A 39 8.40 9.08 -25.47
C PRO A 39 8.79 9.37 -24.03
N ALA A 40 9.31 8.36 -23.36
CA ALA A 40 9.78 8.45 -21.98
C ALA A 40 11.17 7.83 -21.87
N ASP A 41 12.02 8.39 -21.03
CA ASP A 41 13.36 7.86 -20.75
C ASP A 41 13.33 6.72 -19.73
N VAL A 42 12.32 6.72 -18.84
CA VAL A 42 12.11 5.71 -17.80
C VAL A 42 10.63 5.60 -17.45
N ILE A 43 10.20 4.41 -17.10
CA ILE A 43 8.83 4.17 -16.58
C ILE A 43 8.94 3.78 -15.12
N ILE A 44 8.29 4.53 -14.23
CA ILE A 44 8.20 4.21 -12.80
C ILE A 44 6.75 3.89 -12.48
N THR A 45 6.50 2.73 -11.88
CA THR A 45 5.14 2.34 -11.49
C THR A 45 5.08 1.87 -10.03
N PRO A 46 4.21 2.47 -9.20
CA PRO A 46 3.95 2.01 -7.84
C PRO A 46 2.84 0.96 -7.76
N HIS A 47 2.40 0.41 -8.89
CA HIS A 47 1.30 -0.55 -8.93
C HIS A 47 1.61 -1.76 -9.81
N LEU A 48 1.18 -2.93 -9.34
CA LEU A 48 1.44 -4.21 -9.97
C LEU A 48 0.93 -4.31 -11.41
N TYR A 49 -0.29 -3.82 -11.69
CA TYR A 49 -0.88 -3.96 -13.03
C TYR A 49 -0.07 -3.28 -14.15
N PRO A 50 0.39 -2.03 -14.02
CA PRO A 50 1.30 -1.47 -15.01
C PRO A 50 2.63 -2.23 -15.12
N ALA A 51 3.17 -2.78 -14.03
CA ALA A 51 4.37 -3.61 -14.06
C ALA A 51 4.16 -4.89 -14.89
N GLU A 52 2.99 -5.52 -14.78
CA GLU A 52 2.61 -6.67 -15.62
C GLU A 52 2.38 -6.27 -17.09
N ILE A 53 1.83 -5.09 -17.36
CA ILE A 53 1.68 -4.57 -18.73
C ILE A 53 3.06 -4.41 -19.38
N ILE A 54 4.01 -3.78 -18.69
CA ILE A 54 5.40 -3.63 -19.11
C ILE A 54 6.04 -5.00 -19.37
N THR A 55 5.84 -5.95 -18.48
CA THR A 55 6.32 -7.33 -18.62
C THR A 55 5.74 -8.00 -19.89
N ASN A 56 4.46 -7.83 -20.14
CA ASN A 56 3.83 -8.33 -21.38
C ASN A 56 4.44 -7.68 -22.62
N MET A 57 4.68 -6.36 -22.61
CA MET A 57 5.35 -5.66 -23.72
C MET A 57 6.73 -6.27 -23.99
N LYS A 58 7.57 -6.46 -22.98
CA LYS A 58 8.89 -7.10 -23.11
C LYS A 58 8.78 -8.51 -23.71
N LYS A 59 7.87 -9.34 -23.20
CA LYS A 59 7.65 -10.71 -23.71
C LYS A 59 7.11 -10.76 -25.13
N MET A 60 6.45 -9.70 -25.59
CA MET A 60 5.97 -9.56 -26.96
C MET A 60 7.02 -8.94 -27.90
N GLY A 61 8.24 -8.65 -27.40
CA GLY A 61 9.31 -8.05 -28.19
C GLY A 61 9.11 -6.57 -28.55
N MET A 62 8.26 -5.87 -27.79
CA MET A 62 8.05 -4.44 -27.95
C MET A 62 9.22 -3.66 -27.33
N GLU A 63 9.58 -2.51 -27.90
CA GLU A 63 10.51 -1.60 -27.25
C GLU A 63 9.88 -0.98 -26.02
N VAL A 64 10.59 -1.07 -24.90
CA VAL A 64 10.15 -0.56 -23.61
C VAL A 64 11.29 0.21 -22.97
N PRO A 65 11.06 1.46 -22.52
CA PRO A 65 12.04 2.19 -21.73
C PRO A 65 12.43 1.41 -20.46
N PRO A 66 13.60 1.68 -19.86
CA PRO A 66 13.94 1.18 -18.53
C PRO A 66 12.78 1.34 -17.55
N SER A 67 12.53 0.31 -16.75
CA SER A 67 11.31 0.23 -15.95
C SER A 67 11.62 -0.08 -14.50
N ILE A 68 10.99 0.67 -13.58
CA ILE A 68 11.14 0.53 -12.14
C ILE A 68 9.77 0.22 -11.52
N PHE A 69 9.67 -0.90 -10.84
CA PHE A 69 8.51 -1.20 -10.00
C PHE A 69 8.78 -0.76 -8.56
N VAL A 70 7.90 0.04 -8.01
CA VAL A 70 7.97 0.49 -6.61
C VAL A 70 6.95 -0.29 -5.79
N ALA A 71 7.40 -1.30 -5.05
CA ALA A 71 6.55 -2.04 -4.13
C ALA A 71 6.18 -1.17 -2.93
N THR A 72 4.89 -1.00 -2.68
CA THR A 72 4.36 -0.16 -1.59
C THR A 72 3.80 -0.96 -0.42
N ASP A 73 3.90 -2.29 -0.48
CA ASP A 73 3.49 -3.19 0.59
C ASP A 73 4.71 -3.76 1.34
N TYR A 74 4.59 -3.95 2.65
CA TYR A 74 5.61 -4.62 3.46
C TYR A 74 5.56 -6.15 3.32
N ALA A 75 5.27 -6.62 2.11
CA ALA A 75 5.25 -8.01 1.70
C ALA A 75 5.45 -8.10 0.19
N CYS A 76 5.97 -9.24 -0.29
CA CYS A 76 5.94 -9.58 -1.70
C CYS A 76 4.53 -10.09 -2.06
N ILE A 77 3.64 -9.17 -2.44
CA ILE A 77 2.25 -9.52 -2.77
C ILE A 77 2.16 -10.50 -3.94
N PRO A 78 1.09 -11.34 -3.99
CA PRO A 78 0.89 -12.27 -5.10
C PRO A 78 0.99 -11.62 -6.46
N PHE A 79 1.61 -12.33 -7.40
CA PHE A 79 1.85 -11.94 -8.79
C PHE A 79 3.00 -10.94 -9.00
N THR A 80 3.63 -10.41 -7.95
CA THR A 80 4.86 -9.61 -8.09
C THR A 80 5.95 -10.39 -8.83
N GLU A 81 6.04 -11.70 -8.59
CA GLU A 81 6.97 -12.61 -9.26
C GLU A 81 6.73 -12.80 -10.75
N GLU A 82 5.56 -12.43 -11.25
CA GLU A 82 5.23 -12.47 -12.68
C GLU A 82 5.78 -11.27 -13.45
N THR A 83 6.20 -10.22 -12.72
CA THR A 83 6.71 -8.98 -13.31
C THR A 83 8.19 -9.10 -13.68
N ASP A 84 8.60 -8.40 -14.74
CA ASP A 84 9.98 -8.32 -15.23
C ASP A 84 10.38 -6.85 -15.47
N CYS A 85 10.22 -6.02 -14.46
CA CYS A 85 10.82 -4.70 -14.46
C CYS A 85 12.35 -4.80 -14.29
N ASP A 86 13.07 -3.79 -14.76
CA ASP A 86 14.53 -3.77 -14.71
C ASP A 86 15.00 -3.67 -13.26
N ASP A 87 14.33 -2.80 -12.49
CA ASP A 87 14.59 -2.59 -11.07
C ASP A 87 13.29 -2.68 -10.25
N VAL A 88 13.45 -3.05 -8.97
CA VAL A 88 12.35 -3.15 -7.99
C VAL A 88 12.76 -2.43 -6.72
N VAL A 89 12.09 -1.32 -6.43
CA VAL A 89 12.23 -0.62 -5.15
C VAL A 89 11.34 -1.29 -4.13
N ILE A 90 11.91 -1.61 -2.97
CA ILE A 90 11.21 -2.28 -1.87
C ILE A 90 11.25 -1.44 -0.58
N PRO A 91 10.26 -1.60 0.33
CA PRO A 91 10.14 -0.78 1.53
C PRO A 91 11.29 -0.91 2.52
N SER A 92 11.96 -2.05 2.58
CA SER A 92 13.00 -2.31 3.57
C SER A 92 13.94 -3.42 3.14
N GLU A 93 15.20 -3.34 3.54
CA GLU A 93 16.20 -4.39 3.37
C GLU A 93 15.77 -5.74 3.97
N LYS A 94 14.97 -5.70 5.04
CA LYS A 94 14.43 -6.92 5.70
C LYS A 94 13.53 -7.75 4.79
N LEU A 95 13.00 -7.16 3.71
CA LEU A 95 12.14 -7.85 2.74
C LEU A 95 12.91 -8.55 1.62
N ILE A 96 14.22 -8.30 1.46
CA ILE A 96 15.02 -8.96 0.42
C ILE A 96 14.88 -10.48 0.43
N PRO A 97 14.95 -11.18 1.58
CA PRO A 97 14.80 -12.64 1.60
C PRO A 97 13.43 -13.10 1.09
N GLU A 98 12.39 -12.36 1.38
CA GLU A 98 11.02 -12.66 0.94
C GLU A 98 10.87 -12.51 -0.57
N PHE A 99 11.29 -11.38 -1.14
CA PHE A 99 11.23 -11.15 -2.58
C PHE A 99 12.07 -12.17 -3.35
N ARG A 100 13.26 -12.53 -2.84
CA ARG A 100 14.10 -13.58 -3.40
C ARG A 100 13.45 -14.97 -3.36
N LYS A 101 12.73 -15.29 -2.30
CA LYS A 101 11.98 -16.54 -2.18
C LYS A 101 10.99 -16.72 -3.33
N TYR A 102 10.46 -15.64 -3.85
CA TYR A 102 9.54 -15.62 -4.99
C TYR A 102 10.23 -15.39 -6.34
N GLY A 103 11.56 -15.52 -6.40
CA GLY A 103 12.31 -15.56 -7.65
C GLY A 103 12.80 -14.22 -8.16
N ILE A 104 12.60 -13.12 -7.41
CA ILE A 104 13.12 -11.81 -7.83
C ILE A 104 14.61 -11.73 -7.48
N PRO A 105 15.51 -11.50 -8.48
CA PRO A 105 16.95 -11.47 -8.25
C PRO A 105 17.36 -10.34 -7.30
N LYS A 106 18.37 -10.61 -6.43
CA LYS A 106 18.83 -9.63 -5.44
C LYS A 106 19.34 -8.33 -6.09
N GLU A 107 19.99 -8.45 -7.20
CA GLU A 107 20.59 -7.35 -7.97
C GLU A 107 19.55 -6.36 -8.52
N LYS A 108 18.30 -6.78 -8.63
CA LYS A 108 17.17 -5.92 -9.01
C LYS A 108 16.49 -5.25 -7.81
N LEU A 109 16.83 -5.62 -6.56
CA LEU A 109 16.14 -5.17 -5.35
C LEU A 109 16.83 -3.97 -4.69
N TYR A 110 16.15 -2.85 -4.62
CA TYR A 110 16.64 -1.61 -4.01
C TYR A 110 15.79 -1.23 -2.80
N PRO A 111 16.30 -1.38 -1.56
CA PRO A 111 15.56 -1.11 -0.33
C PRO A 111 15.56 0.40 0.00
N LEU A 112 14.89 1.20 -0.80
CA LEU A 112 14.87 2.66 -0.68
C LEU A 112 13.71 3.21 0.16
N GLY A 113 12.78 2.35 0.60
CA GLY A 113 11.59 2.77 1.31
C GLY A 113 10.39 3.00 0.38
N ILE A 114 9.24 3.31 1.00
CA ILE A 114 8.04 3.72 0.26
C ILE A 114 8.15 5.21 0.00
N PRO A 115 8.08 5.68 -1.27
CA PRO A 115 8.13 7.09 -1.59
C PRO A 115 6.95 7.82 -0.94
N THR A 116 7.25 8.88 -0.22
CA THR A 116 6.27 9.81 0.34
C THR A 116 6.52 11.20 -0.23
N ALA A 117 5.45 11.97 -0.40
CA ALA A 117 5.62 13.36 -0.77
C ALA A 117 6.42 14.07 0.33
N ASP A 118 7.47 14.77 -0.05
CA ASP A 118 8.05 15.78 0.81
C ASP A 118 7.07 16.95 0.83
N THR A 119 6.21 16.95 1.83
CA THR A 119 5.14 17.95 1.93
C THR A 119 5.67 19.31 2.35
N GLY A 120 6.99 19.43 2.61
CA GLY A 120 7.56 20.66 3.18
C GLY A 120 6.91 21.06 4.51
N VAL A 121 6.17 20.13 5.13
CA VAL A 121 5.54 20.38 6.42
C VAL A 121 6.64 20.55 7.44
N GLU A 122 6.83 21.77 7.89
CA GLU A 122 7.63 22.03 9.08
C GLU A 122 7.16 21.08 10.19
N ARG A 123 8.10 20.42 10.84
CA ARG A 123 7.79 19.56 11.98
C ARG A 123 7.29 20.46 13.11
N ILE A 124 5.97 20.61 13.17
CA ILE A 124 5.31 21.33 14.27
C ILE A 124 5.40 20.50 15.55
N SER A 125 5.39 21.17 16.70
CA SER A 125 5.37 20.46 17.98
C SER A 125 4.07 19.68 18.16
N PRO A 126 4.05 18.61 18.97
CA PRO A 126 2.81 17.89 19.31
C PRO A 126 1.72 18.80 19.87
N GLU A 127 2.09 19.80 20.66
CA GLU A 127 1.18 20.79 21.25
C GLU A 127 0.55 21.66 20.18
N GLU A 128 1.35 22.11 19.22
CA GLU A 128 0.86 22.89 18.08
C GLU A 128 -0.06 22.06 17.20
N ALA A 129 0.31 20.81 16.91
CA ALA A 129 -0.52 19.89 16.14
C ALA A 129 -1.89 19.67 16.80
N LYS A 130 -1.91 19.44 18.11
CA LYS A 130 -3.15 19.30 18.88
C LYS A 130 -4.01 20.54 18.78
N ARG A 131 -3.41 21.72 18.94
CA ARG A 131 -4.12 23.01 18.85
C ARG A 131 -4.74 23.24 17.47
N GLN A 132 -4.00 22.96 16.39
CA GLN A 132 -4.51 23.07 15.02
C GLN A 132 -5.68 22.11 14.74
N LEU A 133 -5.68 20.94 15.39
CA LEU A 133 -6.77 19.96 15.30
C LEU A 133 -7.91 20.22 16.28
N GLY A 134 -7.86 21.28 17.10
CA GLY A 134 -8.87 21.57 18.12
C GLY A 134 -8.85 20.62 19.31
N LEU A 135 -7.73 19.90 19.50
CA LEU A 135 -7.56 18.94 20.58
C LEU A 135 -6.97 19.60 21.85
N ASP A 136 -7.27 19.04 23.00
CA ASP A 136 -6.72 19.49 24.27
C ASP A 136 -5.23 19.15 24.37
N SER A 137 -4.37 20.17 24.39
CA SER A 137 -2.91 19.99 24.42
C SER A 137 -2.41 19.27 25.69
N ALA A 138 -3.16 19.34 26.79
CA ALA A 138 -2.81 18.69 28.06
C ALA A 138 -3.13 17.20 28.11
N LYS A 139 -3.88 16.67 27.14
CA LYS A 139 -4.26 15.26 27.07
C LYS A 139 -3.35 14.44 26.18
N GLU A 140 -3.24 13.17 26.51
CA GLU A 140 -2.62 12.17 25.63
C GLU A 140 -3.66 11.59 24.68
N TYR A 141 -3.24 11.34 23.45
CA TYR A 141 -4.09 10.77 22.39
C TYR A 141 -3.44 9.55 21.77
N LEU A 142 -4.25 8.52 21.54
CA LEU A 142 -3.88 7.34 20.75
C LEU A 142 -4.61 7.41 19.42
N LEU A 143 -3.85 7.56 18.34
CA LEU A 143 -4.38 7.58 16.97
C LEU A 143 -4.49 6.16 16.43
N ILE A 144 -5.67 5.81 15.94
CA ILE A 144 -5.94 4.55 15.24
C ILE A 144 -6.42 4.87 13.84
N ALA A 145 -5.74 4.35 12.82
CA ALA A 145 -6.07 4.60 11.42
C ALA A 145 -6.24 3.28 10.66
N GLY A 146 -7.37 3.12 9.97
CA GLY A 146 -7.69 1.95 9.16
C GLY A 146 -7.49 2.14 7.66
N GLY A 147 -6.70 3.14 7.27
CA GLY A 147 -6.51 3.50 5.86
C GLY A 147 -7.77 4.11 5.23
N SER A 148 -7.73 4.34 3.91
CA SER A 148 -8.80 5.02 3.17
C SER A 148 -10.15 4.29 3.22
N MET A 149 -10.12 2.97 3.35
CA MET A 149 -11.31 2.11 3.39
C MET A 149 -11.82 1.85 4.81
N GLY A 150 -11.10 2.31 5.85
CA GLY A 150 -11.41 1.93 7.24
C GLY A 150 -11.48 0.42 7.42
N ALA A 151 -10.56 -0.32 6.76
CA ALA A 151 -10.55 -1.77 6.76
C ALA A 151 -9.87 -2.34 8.02
N GLY A 152 -10.20 -3.60 8.36
CA GLY A 152 -9.63 -4.33 9.48
C GLY A 152 -10.58 -4.42 10.67
N ALA A 153 -10.09 -5.00 11.76
CA ALA A 153 -10.84 -5.22 13.00
C ALA A 153 -10.85 -3.96 13.90
N LEU A 154 -11.12 -2.77 13.33
CA LEU A 154 -11.00 -1.49 14.04
C LEU A 154 -11.94 -1.40 15.25
N GLU A 155 -13.17 -1.89 15.13
CA GLU A 155 -14.11 -1.90 16.26
C GLU A 155 -13.62 -2.80 17.40
N GLU A 156 -13.05 -3.96 17.08
CA GLU A 156 -12.47 -4.89 18.07
C GLU A 156 -11.25 -4.26 18.75
N VAL A 157 -10.39 -3.59 17.97
CA VAL A 157 -9.22 -2.88 18.50
C VAL A 157 -9.66 -1.78 19.47
N VAL A 158 -10.64 -0.96 19.09
CA VAL A 158 -11.21 0.07 19.98
C VAL A 158 -11.78 -0.56 21.25
N GLU A 159 -12.52 -1.65 21.14
CA GLU A 159 -13.12 -2.33 22.29
C GLU A 159 -12.05 -2.88 23.25
N ILE A 160 -10.98 -3.49 22.71
CA ILE A 160 -9.86 -4.00 23.52
C ILE A 160 -9.14 -2.83 24.22
N LEU A 161 -8.79 -1.79 23.48
CA LEU A 161 -8.11 -0.62 24.02
C LEU A 161 -8.94 0.07 25.10
N TYR A 162 -10.26 0.09 24.92
CA TYR A 162 -11.19 0.66 25.88
C TYR A 162 -11.26 -0.12 27.21
N ARG A 163 -11.01 -1.42 27.18
CA ARG A 163 -10.97 -2.29 28.35
C ARG A 163 -9.65 -2.21 29.11
N VAL A 164 -8.58 -1.73 28.47
CA VAL A 164 -7.26 -1.64 29.09
C VAL A 164 -7.21 -0.42 30.01
N ARG A 165 -7.22 -0.66 31.32
CA ARG A 165 -7.26 0.40 32.36
C ARG A 165 -6.16 1.45 32.24
N SER A 166 -4.97 1.08 31.79
CA SER A 166 -3.85 2.01 31.63
C SER A 166 -4.09 3.08 30.56
N LEU A 167 -5.01 2.82 29.62
CA LEU A 167 -5.35 3.72 28.52
C LEU A 167 -6.51 4.68 28.87
N HIS A 168 -7.11 4.57 30.05
CA HIS A 168 -8.19 5.49 30.48
C HIS A 168 -7.75 6.95 30.62
N LYS A 169 -6.42 7.21 30.64
CA LYS A 169 -5.87 8.56 30.63
C LYS A 169 -5.72 9.13 29.22
N CYS A 170 -5.73 8.27 28.19
CA CYS A 170 -5.59 8.67 26.80
C CYS A 170 -6.97 8.75 26.14
N LYS A 171 -7.18 9.75 25.31
CA LYS A 171 -8.31 9.77 24.38
C LYS A 171 -7.96 9.03 23.09
N LEU A 172 -8.97 8.44 22.44
CA LEU A 172 -8.77 7.76 21.16
C LEU A 172 -9.18 8.69 20.02
N ILE A 173 -8.35 8.77 19.00
CA ILE A 173 -8.68 9.40 17.73
C ILE A 173 -8.82 8.28 16.70
N MET A 174 -9.97 8.23 16.02
CA MET A 174 -10.25 7.21 15.02
C MET A 174 -10.37 7.79 13.62
N VAL A 175 -9.50 7.36 12.73
CA VAL A 175 -9.59 7.69 11.31
C VAL A 175 -10.27 6.55 10.56
N CYS A 176 -11.55 6.74 10.22
CA CYS A 176 -12.39 5.74 9.56
C CYS A 176 -12.24 5.73 8.02
N GLY A 177 -11.46 6.64 7.45
CA GLY A 177 -11.39 6.82 5.99
C GLY A 177 -12.76 7.09 5.39
N ASN A 178 -13.09 6.40 4.31
CA ASN A 178 -14.39 6.54 3.61
C ASN A 178 -15.49 5.64 4.19
N ASN A 179 -15.23 4.94 5.30
CA ASN A 179 -16.17 3.97 5.89
C ASN A 179 -17.20 4.67 6.79
N GLN A 180 -18.23 5.23 6.18
CA GLN A 180 -19.32 5.93 6.87
C GLN A 180 -20.10 5.02 7.84
N GLN A 181 -20.19 3.72 7.53
CA GLN A 181 -20.86 2.78 8.41
C GLN A 181 -20.07 2.55 9.71
N LEU A 182 -18.74 2.40 9.59
CA LEU A 182 -17.86 2.30 10.75
C LEU A 182 -17.92 3.57 11.59
N TYR A 183 -17.81 4.73 10.95
CA TYR A 183 -17.93 6.04 11.62
C TYR A 183 -19.22 6.14 12.43
N SER A 184 -20.37 5.86 11.80
CA SER A 184 -21.68 5.96 12.46
C SER A 184 -21.84 4.99 13.64
N ARG A 185 -21.29 3.76 13.52
CA ARG A 185 -21.32 2.78 14.63
C ARG A 185 -20.45 3.22 15.80
N LEU A 186 -19.23 3.68 15.52
CA LEU A 186 -18.31 4.16 16.55
C LEU A 186 -18.85 5.42 17.24
N GLN A 187 -19.36 6.36 16.47
CA GLN A 187 -19.98 7.58 17.00
C GLN A 187 -21.15 7.24 17.95
N LYS A 188 -22.05 6.37 17.52
CA LYS A 188 -23.20 5.96 18.37
C LYS A 188 -22.78 5.27 19.66
N ARG A 189 -21.69 4.49 19.63
CA ARG A 189 -21.24 3.69 20.78
C ARG A 189 -20.30 4.44 21.71
N TYR A 190 -19.55 5.41 21.19
CA TYR A 190 -18.44 6.04 21.90
C TYR A 190 -18.42 7.58 21.78
N ALA A 191 -19.55 8.25 21.45
CA ALA A 191 -19.61 9.68 21.15
C ALA A 191 -18.91 10.58 22.18
N ASP A 192 -18.95 10.23 23.48
CA ASP A 192 -18.35 11.01 24.56
C ASP A 192 -16.89 10.61 24.87
N LYS A 193 -16.30 9.71 24.09
CA LYS A 193 -15.09 8.97 24.47
C LYS A 193 -14.03 8.90 23.37
N ILE A 194 -14.43 9.13 22.12
CA ILE A 194 -13.58 9.10 20.91
C ILE A 194 -13.74 10.43 20.18
N GLU A 195 -12.65 10.99 19.72
CA GLU A 195 -12.58 12.18 18.88
C GLU A 195 -12.26 11.82 17.42
#